data_d57d10e7f874b4ef79c7001593dc2782
#
_entry.id   d57d10e7f874b4ef79c7001593dc2782
#
_cell.length_a   1.000
_cell.length_b   1.000
_cell.length_c   1.000
_cell.angle_alpha   90.00
_cell.angle_beta   90.00
_cell.angle_gamma   90.00
#
_symmetry.space_group_name_H-M   'P 1'
#
loop_
_entity.id
_entity.type
_entity.pdbx_description
1 polymer ?
#
loop_
_entity_poly.entity_id
_entity_poly.type
_entity_poly.pdbx_seq_one_letter_code
_entity_poly.pdbx_strand_id
1 'polypeptide(L)'
;METRQGEWEQRYRAGKTGWDRGTVSPALAHWLNSDTPPRGRVLVPGCGHGHEIVELIRAGCQVTAVDIAAQPVMRLKGELAELGLHADVVQADLLRWRPAEPFDAVYEQTCLCALDPAHWAGYEQRLADWLLPGGSLLALFMQTGDDGGPPFDCPMPDMRSLFAAERWQWPDGPALEVPHPHGLLERGYVLTRR
;
A
#
# COMPACT_ATOMS: atom_id res chain seq x y z
N MET A 1 -2.52 -20.99 -18.23
CA MET A 1 -1.91 -20.41 -17.02
C MET A 1 -2.70 -19.15 -16.70
N GLU A 2 -3.34 -19.10 -15.55
CA GLU A 2 -4.09 -17.92 -15.10
C GLU A 2 -3.10 -16.77 -14.89
N THR A 3 -3.48 -15.56 -15.31
CA THR A 3 -2.61 -14.40 -15.10
C THR A 3 -2.81 -13.86 -13.67
N ARG A 4 -1.81 -13.23 -13.08
CA ARG A 4 -1.92 -12.57 -11.77
C ARG A 4 -3.14 -11.64 -11.69
N GLN A 5 -3.43 -10.91 -12.75
CA GLN A 5 -4.65 -10.10 -12.85
C GLN A 5 -5.92 -10.95 -12.73
N GLY A 6 -5.99 -12.09 -13.43
CA GLY A 6 -7.14 -12.99 -13.36
C GLY A 6 -7.38 -13.59 -11.98
N GLU A 7 -6.29 -13.94 -11.28
CA GLU A 7 -6.36 -14.46 -9.90
C GLU A 7 -6.95 -13.44 -8.93
N TRP A 8 -6.49 -12.18 -8.98
CA TRP A 8 -7.02 -11.11 -8.12
C TRP A 8 -8.45 -10.75 -8.48
N GLU A 9 -8.78 -10.64 -9.77
CA GLU A 9 -10.14 -10.41 -10.24
C GLU A 9 -11.10 -11.48 -9.75
N GLN A 10 -10.68 -12.75 -9.76
CA GLN A 10 -11.49 -13.86 -9.25
C GLN A 10 -11.70 -13.78 -7.74
N ARG A 11 -10.68 -13.38 -6.95
CA ARG A 11 -10.81 -13.18 -5.50
C ARG A 11 -11.86 -12.12 -5.17
N TYR A 12 -11.81 -10.97 -5.84
CA TYR A 12 -12.79 -9.90 -5.66
C TYR A 12 -14.21 -10.36 -6.05
N ARG A 13 -14.39 -11.01 -7.21
CA ARG A 13 -15.69 -11.54 -7.64
C ARG A 13 -16.26 -12.58 -6.68
N ALA A 14 -15.43 -13.37 -6.08
CA ALA A 14 -15.83 -14.40 -5.12
C ALA A 14 -16.04 -13.85 -3.70
N GLY A 15 -15.84 -12.55 -3.46
CA GLY A 15 -15.90 -11.97 -2.11
C GLY A 15 -14.83 -12.50 -1.15
N LYS A 16 -13.73 -13.07 -1.69
CA LYS A 16 -12.60 -13.57 -0.91
C LYS A 16 -11.61 -12.45 -0.63
N THR A 17 -12.04 -11.46 0.14
CA THR A 17 -11.31 -10.22 0.44
C THR A 17 -10.96 -10.13 1.93
N GLY A 18 -10.40 -11.21 2.50
CA GLY A 18 -10.08 -11.31 3.94
C GLY A 18 -9.09 -10.26 4.45
N TRP A 19 -8.36 -9.59 3.56
CA TRP A 19 -7.49 -8.45 3.89
C TRP A 19 -8.26 -7.14 4.10
N ASP A 20 -9.49 -7.07 3.59
CA ASP A 20 -10.32 -5.85 3.66
C ASP A 20 -10.91 -5.69 5.08
N ARG A 21 -10.62 -4.57 5.70
CA ARG A 21 -11.13 -4.21 7.02
C ARG A 21 -12.56 -3.66 6.99
N GLY A 22 -13.06 -3.31 5.79
CA GLY A 22 -14.31 -2.59 5.62
C GLY A 22 -14.28 -1.13 6.11
N THR A 23 -13.11 -0.66 6.52
CA THR A 23 -12.87 0.69 7.05
C THR A 23 -11.41 1.08 6.92
N VAL A 24 -11.11 2.36 7.12
CA VAL A 24 -9.75 2.90 7.14
C VAL A 24 -8.88 2.19 8.18
N SER A 25 -7.63 1.92 7.82
CA SER A 25 -6.65 1.36 8.75
C SER A 25 -6.37 2.30 9.94
N PRO A 26 -6.29 1.76 11.16
CA PRO A 26 -5.85 2.55 12.32
C PRO A 26 -4.46 3.18 12.12
N ALA A 27 -3.59 2.57 11.31
CA ALA A 27 -2.29 3.14 10.97
C ALA A 27 -2.42 4.46 10.21
N LEU A 28 -3.26 4.51 9.16
CA LEU A 28 -3.45 5.76 8.44
C LEU A 28 -4.05 6.84 9.35
N ALA A 29 -5.05 6.50 10.16
CA ALA A 29 -5.64 7.42 11.12
C ALA A 29 -4.57 7.97 12.10
N HIS A 30 -3.67 7.12 12.59
CA HIS A 30 -2.55 7.53 13.43
C HIS A 30 -1.60 8.50 12.69
N TRP A 31 -1.18 8.16 11.47
CA TRP A 31 -0.23 8.99 10.71
C TRP A 31 -0.84 10.32 10.24
N LEU A 32 -2.12 10.37 9.90
CA LEU A 32 -2.81 11.63 9.58
C LEU A 32 -2.88 12.60 10.77
N ASN A 33 -2.87 12.08 12.00
CA ASN A 33 -2.88 12.87 13.23
C ASN A 33 -1.47 13.07 13.84
N SER A 34 -0.41 12.64 13.15
CA SER A 34 0.98 12.85 13.58
C SER A 34 1.48 14.27 13.24
N ASP A 35 2.65 14.63 13.78
CA ASP A 35 3.29 15.92 13.46
C ASP A 35 3.74 16.02 12.00
N THR A 36 3.91 14.88 11.33
CA THR A 36 4.37 14.79 9.93
C THR A 36 3.42 13.93 9.10
N PRO A 37 2.15 14.35 8.91
CA PRO A 37 1.21 13.58 8.12
C PRO A 37 1.63 13.55 6.64
N PRO A 38 1.22 12.51 5.88
CA PRO A 38 1.43 12.47 4.44
C PRO A 38 0.76 13.68 3.79
N ARG A 39 1.43 14.29 2.81
CA ARG A 39 0.99 15.49 2.10
C ARG A 39 1.38 15.43 0.63
N GLY A 40 0.86 16.36 -0.15
CA GLY A 40 1.17 16.49 -1.56
C GLY A 40 0.61 15.34 -2.39
N ARG A 41 1.41 14.80 -3.28
CA ARG A 41 1.04 13.68 -4.16
C ARG A 41 1.29 12.36 -3.45
N VAL A 42 0.25 11.59 -3.25
CA VAL A 42 0.29 10.31 -2.52
C VAL A 42 -0.11 9.16 -3.43
N LEU A 43 0.74 8.15 -3.52
CA LEU A 43 0.42 6.88 -4.20
C LEU A 43 -0.09 5.85 -3.20
N VAL A 44 -1.16 5.14 -3.58
CA VAL A 44 -1.65 3.95 -2.86
C VAL A 44 -1.61 2.75 -3.81
N PRO A 45 -0.54 1.95 -3.77
CA PRO A 45 -0.40 0.75 -4.58
C PRO A 45 -1.24 -0.41 -4.02
N GLY A 46 -1.88 -1.20 -4.89
CA GLY A 46 -2.77 -2.28 -4.48
C GLY A 46 -3.97 -1.75 -3.69
N CYS A 47 -4.58 -0.67 -4.17
CA CYS A 47 -5.53 0.13 -3.38
C CYS A 47 -6.81 -0.62 -2.97
N GLY A 48 -7.13 -1.75 -3.58
CA GLY A 48 -8.32 -2.53 -3.25
C GLY A 48 -9.60 -1.70 -3.25
N HIS A 49 -10.39 -1.81 -2.20
CA HIS A 49 -11.64 -1.05 -2.05
C HIS A 49 -11.44 0.44 -1.75
N GLY A 50 -10.22 0.87 -1.39
CA GLY A 50 -9.86 2.28 -1.34
C GLY A 50 -10.33 3.07 -0.13
N HIS A 51 -10.55 2.42 1.03
CA HIS A 51 -10.98 3.10 2.25
C HIS A 51 -10.03 4.25 2.65
N GLU A 52 -8.75 4.09 2.45
CA GLU A 52 -7.70 5.06 2.73
C GLU A 52 -7.73 6.27 1.78
N ILE A 53 -8.18 6.05 0.55
CA ILE A 53 -8.18 7.08 -0.51
C ILE A 53 -9.04 8.27 -0.10
N VAL A 54 -10.25 8.00 0.40
CA VAL A 54 -11.20 9.04 0.84
C VAL A 54 -10.60 9.91 1.94
N GLU A 55 -9.96 9.29 2.94
CA GLU A 55 -9.36 10.02 4.06
C GLU A 55 -8.10 10.81 3.64
N LEU A 56 -7.28 10.27 2.75
CA LEU A 56 -6.13 10.99 2.19
C LEU A 56 -6.58 12.23 1.40
N ILE A 57 -7.64 12.12 0.59
CA ILE A 57 -8.20 13.26 -0.15
C ILE A 57 -8.75 14.31 0.83
N ARG A 58 -9.49 13.90 1.85
CA ARG A 58 -10.02 14.80 2.90
C ARG A 58 -8.92 15.50 3.69
N ALA A 59 -7.77 14.86 3.84
CA ALA A 59 -6.56 15.44 4.42
C ALA A 59 -5.82 16.40 3.47
N GLY A 60 -6.31 16.61 2.24
CA GLY A 60 -5.75 17.53 1.26
C GLY A 60 -4.68 16.94 0.35
N CYS A 61 -4.53 15.60 0.32
CA CYS A 61 -3.60 14.94 -0.59
C CYS A 61 -4.16 14.83 -2.02
N GLN A 62 -3.26 14.88 -3.01
CA GLN A 62 -3.54 14.50 -4.40
C GLN A 62 -3.24 13.01 -4.54
N VAL A 63 -4.29 12.18 -4.63
CA VAL A 63 -4.14 10.74 -4.54
C VAL A 63 -4.13 10.08 -5.91
N THR A 64 -3.16 9.19 -6.13
CA THR A 64 -3.15 8.19 -7.20
C THR A 64 -3.31 6.81 -6.58
N ALA A 65 -4.36 6.08 -6.98
CA ALA A 65 -4.68 4.74 -6.52
C ALA A 65 -4.48 3.74 -7.66
N VAL A 66 -3.73 2.66 -7.44
CA VAL A 66 -3.44 1.67 -8.48
C VAL A 66 -3.83 0.29 -7.99
N ASP A 67 -4.60 -0.46 -8.78
CA ASP A 67 -4.86 -1.88 -8.55
C ASP A 67 -4.82 -2.65 -9.87
N ILE A 68 -4.46 -3.92 -9.81
CA ILE A 68 -4.40 -4.79 -10.97
C ILE A 68 -5.80 -5.29 -11.40
N ALA A 69 -6.73 -5.40 -10.45
CA ALA A 69 -8.08 -5.89 -10.68
C ALA A 69 -9.03 -4.75 -11.12
N ALA A 70 -9.88 -5.03 -12.08
CA ALA A 70 -10.84 -4.06 -12.61
C ALA A 70 -11.98 -3.77 -11.62
N GLN A 71 -12.42 -4.78 -10.88
CA GLN A 71 -13.57 -4.64 -9.98
C GLN A 71 -13.36 -3.58 -8.87
N PRO A 72 -12.28 -3.60 -8.07
CA PRO A 72 -12.05 -2.58 -7.06
C PRO A 72 -11.83 -1.20 -7.68
N VAL A 73 -11.15 -1.10 -8.83
CA VAL A 73 -10.96 0.17 -9.56
C VAL A 73 -12.29 0.79 -9.97
N MET A 74 -13.21 0.00 -10.54
CA MET A 74 -14.53 0.51 -10.94
C MET A 74 -15.38 0.93 -9.74
N ARG A 75 -15.36 0.11 -8.67
CA ARG A 75 -16.06 0.43 -7.42
C ARG A 75 -15.57 1.75 -6.83
N LEU A 76 -14.25 1.90 -6.68
CA LEU A 76 -13.65 3.11 -6.11
C LEU A 76 -13.96 4.36 -6.93
N LYS A 77 -13.93 4.27 -8.26
CA LYS A 77 -14.33 5.38 -9.14
C LYS A 77 -15.79 5.79 -8.92
N GLY A 78 -16.69 4.83 -8.77
CA GLY A 78 -18.11 5.09 -8.47
C GLY A 78 -18.29 5.77 -7.12
N GLU A 79 -17.65 5.25 -6.07
CA GLU A 79 -17.70 5.81 -4.72
C GLU A 79 -17.17 7.25 -4.66
N LEU A 80 -16.03 7.51 -5.29
CA LEU A 80 -15.49 8.88 -5.37
C LEU A 80 -16.41 9.84 -6.10
N ALA A 81 -17.05 9.41 -7.19
CA ALA A 81 -18.01 10.22 -7.92
C ALA A 81 -19.25 10.55 -7.07
N GLU A 82 -19.78 9.58 -6.32
CA GLU A 82 -20.90 9.78 -5.39
C GLU A 82 -20.57 10.76 -4.27
N LEU A 83 -19.31 10.74 -3.79
CA LEU A 83 -18.81 11.63 -2.74
C LEU A 83 -18.38 13.01 -3.27
N GLY A 84 -18.35 13.23 -4.59
CA GLY A 84 -17.81 14.44 -5.20
C GLY A 84 -16.30 14.63 -4.97
N LEU A 85 -15.57 13.52 -4.79
CA LEU A 85 -14.13 13.49 -4.57
C LEU A 85 -13.39 13.06 -5.83
N HIS A 86 -12.12 13.46 -5.96
CA HIS A 86 -11.28 13.15 -7.11
C HIS A 86 -9.95 12.49 -6.71
N ALA A 87 -9.62 11.41 -7.41
CA ALA A 87 -8.31 10.76 -7.41
C ALA A 87 -8.01 10.19 -8.79
N ASP A 88 -6.72 9.98 -9.09
CA ASP A 88 -6.30 9.21 -10.27
C ASP A 88 -6.40 7.73 -9.93
N VAL A 89 -7.48 7.05 -10.37
CA VAL A 89 -7.68 5.63 -10.13
C VAL A 89 -7.32 4.84 -11.39
N VAL A 90 -6.25 4.05 -11.31
CA VAL A 90 -5.60 3.38 -12.44
C VAL A 90 -5.67 1.87 -12.29
N GLN A 91 -6.16 1.17 -13.32
CA GLN A 91 -6.01 -0.27 -13.41
C GLN A 91 -4.68 -0.60 -14.08
N ALA A 92 -3.73 -1.14 -13.31
CA ALA A 92 -2.42 -1.50 -13.84
C ALA A 92 -1.71 -2.56 -12.99
N ASP A 93 -0.79 -3.29 -13.63
CA ASP A 93 0.18 -4.15 -12.96
C ASP A 93 1.33 -3.30 -12.41
N LEU A 94 1.43 -3.17 -11.10
CA LEU A 94 2.46 -2.39 -10.39
C LEU A 94 3.89 -2.77 -10.78
N LEU A 95 4.14 -4.02 -11.12
CA LEU A 95 5.47 -4.45 -11.56
C LEU A 95 5.85 -3.94 -12.97
N ARG A 96 4.89 -3.37 -13.71
CA ARG A 96 5.09 -2.79 -15.05
C ARG A 96 4.71 -1.33 -15.14
N TRP A 97 3.84 -0.86 -14.25
CA TRP A 97 3.35 0.51 -14.25
C TRP A 97 4.46 1.53 -13.96
N ARG A 98 4.33 2.70 -14.55
CA ARG A 98 5.21 3.85 -14.34
C ARG A 98 4.37 5.12 -14.24
N PRO A 99 4.50 5.89 -13.17
CA PRO A 99 3.88 7.21 -13.08
C PRO A 99 4.58 8.20 -14.02
N ALA A 100 3.86 9.24 -14.43
CA ALA A 100 4.44 10.33 -15.20
C ALA A 100 5.37 11.22 -14.35
N GLU A 101 5.08 11.33 -13.06
CA GLU A 101 5.82 12.15 -12.10
C GLU A 101 5.92 11.42 -10.76
N PRO A 102 6.99 11.65 -9.99
CA PRO A 102 7.16 11.02 -8.68
C PRO A 102 6.19 11.57 -7.63
N PHE A 103 6.12 10.92 -6.48
CA PHE A 103 5.24 11.20 -5.37
C PHE A 103 6.01 11.75 -4.16
N ASP A 104 5.32 12.55 -3.32
CA ASP A 104 5.82 12.98 -2.02
C ASP A 104 5.72 11.87 -0.98
N ALA A 105 4.69 11.01 -1.10
CA ALA A 105 4.50 9.88 -0.21
C ALA A 105 3.90 8.66 -0.93
N VAL A 106 4.18 7.48 -0.39
CA VAL A 106 3.51 6.22 -0.75
C VAL A 106 2.90 5.64 0.52
N TYR A 107 1.62 5.27 0.47
CA TYR A 107 0.95 4.51 1.51
C TYR A 107 0.87 3.04 1.08
N GLU A 108 1.70 2.21 1.67
CA GLU A 108 1.86 0.79 1.36
C GLU A 108 1.23 -0.07 2.45
N GLN A 109 0.12 -0.71 2.15
CA GLN A 109 -0.58 -1.64 3.03
C GLN A 109 -1.06 -2.85 2.24
N THR A 110 -0.75 -4.03 2.73
CA THR A 110 -1.18 -5.34 2.18
C THR A 110 -0.84 -5.59 0.71
N CYS A 111 -0.04 -4.74 0.09
CA CYS A 111 0.40 -4.93 -1.29
C CYS A 111 1.70 -5.75 -1.39
N LEU A 112 2.73 -5.43 -0.59
CA LEU A 112 3.97 -6.21 -0.57
C LEU A 112 3.70 -7.68 -0.21
N CYS A 113 2.95 -7.93 0.86
CA CYS A 113 2.60 -9.28 1.29
C CYS A 113 1.63 -10.02 0.33
N ALA A 114 1.03 -9.32 -0.61
CA ALA A 114 0.22 -9.89 -1.68
C ALA A 114 1.04 -10.33 -2.90
N LEU A 115 2.29 -9.87 -3.02
CA LEU A 115 3.22 -10.24 -4.08
C LEU A 115 4.06 -11.45 -3.65
N ASP A 116 4.31 -12.36 -4.61
CA ASP A 116 5.28 -13.44 -4.41
C ASP A 116 6.64 -12.84 -4.00
N PRO A 117 7.30 -13.36 -2.95
CA PRO A 117 8.61 -12.88 -2.48
C PRO A 117 9.68 -12.73 -3.56
N ALA A 118 9.61 -13.53 -4.63
CA ALA A 118 10.48 -13.39 -5.80
C ALA A 118 10.38 -12.02 -6.49
N HIS A 119 9.29 -11.28 -6.26
CA HIS A 119 9.06 -9.95 -6.82
C HIS A 119 9.40 -8.80 -5.87
N TRP A 120 9.68 -9.06 -4.60
CA TRP A 120 9.84 -8.02 -3.57
C TRP A 120 10.98 -7.05 -3.86
N ALA A 121 12.15 -7.55 -4.27
CA ALA A 121 13.28 -6.68 -4.61
C ALA A 121 12.94 -5.74 -5.79
N GLY A 122 12.25 -6.25 -6.81
CA GLY A 122 11.79 -5.42 -7.93
C GLY A 122 10.70 -4.42 -7.52
N TYR A 123 9.83 -4.77 -6.58
CA TYR A 123 8.80 -3.88 -6.07
C TYR A 123 9.38 -2.80 -5.17
N GLU A 124 10.30 -3.14 -4.26
CA GLU A 124 11.02 -2.17 -3.43
C GLU A 124 11.76 -1.12 -4.27
N GLN A 125 12.45 -1.57 -5.33
CA GLN A 125 13.11 -0.64 -6.27
C GLN A 125 12.10 0.33 -6.91
N ARG A 126 10.90 -0.15 -7.26
CA ARG A 126 9.84 0.73 -7.79
C ARG A 126 9.32 1.72 -6.77
N LEU A 127 9.13 1.31 -5.52
CA LEU A 127 8.74 2.22 -4.45
C LEU A 127 9.74 3.36 -4.31
N ALA A 128 11.04 3.04 -4.39
CA ALA A 128 12.09 4.04 -4.40
C ALA A 128 12.06 4.95 -5.65
N ASP A 129 11.84 4.37 -6.83
CA ASP A 129 11.76 5.13 -8.09
C ASP A 129 10.53 6.04 -8.17
N TRP A 130 9.43 5.66 -7.53
CA TRP A 130 8.19 6.44 -7.51
C TRP A 130 8.21 7.61 -6.53
N LEU A 131 9.07 7.57 -5.52
CA LEU A 131 9.17 8.64 -4.52
C LEU A 131 10.20 9.71 -4.93
N LEU A 132 9.94 10.94 -4.57
CA LEU A 132 10.94 11.99 -4.56
C LEU A 132 12.04 11.69 -3.52
N PRO A 133 13.30 12.14 -3.72
CA PRO A 133 14.28 12.16 -2.64
C PRO A 133 13.73 12.91 -1.42
N GLY A 134 13.83 12.32 -0.24
CA GLY A 134 13.19 12.83 0.97
C GLY A 134 11.70 12.48 1.13
N GLY A 135 11.11 11.84 0.12
CA GLY A 135 9.72 11.37 0.18
C GLY A 135 9.51 10.23 1.18
N SER A 136 8.28 10.07 1.64
CA SER A 136 7.92 9.17 2.73
C SER A 136 7.25 7.90 2.22
N LEU A 137 7.72 6.74 2.70
CA LEU A 137 7.03 5.45 2.54
C LEU A 137 6.39 5.08 3.87
N LEU A 138 5.06 5.17 3.94
CA LEU A 138 4.26 4.71 5.07
C LEU A 138 3.98 3.22 4.83
N ALA A 139 4.80 2.33 5.37
CA ALA A 139 4.76 0.90 5.10
C ALA A 139 4.20 0.11 6.28
N LEU A 140 3.33 -0.85 5.97
CA LEU A 140 2.76 -1.81 6.91
C LEU A 140 3.22 -3.21 6.53
N PHE A 141 4.11 -3.78 7.32
CA PHE A 141 4.69 -5.10 7.11
C PHE A 141 3.88 -6.18 7.81
N MET A 142 3.25 -7.04 7.02
CA MET A 142 2.42 -8.14 7.51
C MET A 142 3.24 -9.16 8.29
N GLN A 143 2.77 -9.55 9.47
CA GLN A 143 3.36 -10.58 10.32
C GLN A 143 2.38 -11.74 10.40
N THR A 144 2.57 -12.77 9.59
CA THR A 144 1.74 -13.99 9.62
C THR A 144 2.38 -15.06 10.48
N GLY A 145 3.71 -15.13 10.49
CA GLY A 145 4.47 -16.21 11.10
C GLY A 145 4.39 -17.54 10.35
N ASP A 146 3.80 -17.54 9.15
CA ASP A 146 3.58 -18.71 8.29
C ASP A 146 4.44 -18.65 7.03
N ASP A 147 4.82 -19.80 6.49
CA ASP A 147 5.60 -19.91 5.24
C ASP A 147 4.75 -19.74 3.96
N GLY A 148 3.43 -19.66 4.08
CA GLY A 148 2.49 -19.58 2.95
C GLY A 148 2.06 -18.15 2.62
N GLY A 149 1.28 -18.01 1.54
CA GLY A 149 0.68 -16.72 1.17
C GLY A 149 -0.13 -16.81 -0.12
N PRO A 150 -0.75 -15.71 -0.59
CA PRO A 150 -0.88 -14.44 0.11
C PRO A 150 -1.92 -14.46 1.25
N PRO A 151 -1.73 -13.70 2.33
CA PRO A 151 -0.61 -12.80 2.56
C PRO A 151 0.67 -13.55 2.94
N PHE A 152 1.80 -13.16 2.35
CA PHE A 152 3.12 -13.67 2.74
C PHE A 152 3.62 -12.96 3.98
N ASP A 153 4.34 -13.70 4.85
CA ASP A 153 5.00 -13.11 6.01
C ASP A 153 6.09 -12.12 5.59
N CYS A 154 6.19 -11.00 6.31
CA CYS A 154 7.20 -9.98 6.09
C CYS A 154 8.08 -9.84 7.35
N PRO A 155 8.96 -10.83 7.65
CA PRO A 155 9.77 -10.79 8.86
C PRO A 155 10.62 -9.52 8.92
N MET A 156 10.67 -8.85 10.07
CA MET A 156 11.37 -7.57 10.17
C MET A 156 12.85 -7.60 9.82
N PRO A 157 13.63 -8.66 10.12
CA PRO A 157 15.00 -8.76 9.62
C PRO A 157 15.10 -8.74 8.10
N ASP A 158 14.18 -9.43 7.40
CA ASP A 158 14.15 -9.48 5.95
C ASP A 158 13.70 -8.14 5.36
N MET A 159 12.73 -7.47 5.98
CA MET A 159 12.29 -6.14 5.58
C MET A 159 13.40 -5.10 5.73
N ARG A 160 14.19 -5.16 6.82
CA ARG A 160 15.35 -4.27 6.98
C ARG A 160 16.47 -4.54 5.96
N SER A 161 16.62 -5.78 5.52
CA SER A 161 17.54 -6.14 4.45
C SER A 161 17.03 -5.68 3.08
N LEU A 162 15.73 -5.83 2.83
CA LEU A 162 15.07 -5.44 1.57
C LEU A 162 15.07 -3.91 1.41
N PHE A 163 14.63 -3.19 2.44
CA PHE A 163 14.62 -1.73 2.48
C PHE A 163 15.92 -1.22 3.10
N ALA A 164 17.03 -1.48 2.42
CA ALA A 164 18.37 -1.26 2.91
C ALA A 164 18.72 0.23 3.09
N ALA A 165 19.67 0.52 4.01
CA ALA A 165 20.04 1.88 4.43
C ALA A 165 20.65 2.74 3.33
N GLU A 166 21.08 2.15 2.21
CA GLU A 166 21.59 2.87 1.04
C GLU A 166 20.49 3.70 0.35
N ARG A 167 19.24 3.22 0.39
CA ARG A 167 18.08 3.88 -0.22
C ARG A 167 17.08 4.41 0.78
N TRP A 168 17.05 3.83 1.98
CA TRP A 168 16.00 4.13 2.96
C TRP A 168 16.58 4.54 4.31
N GLN A 169 16.02 5.58 4.86
CA GLN A 169 16.23 5.92 6.26
C GLN A 169 15.03 5.40 7.07
N TRP A 170 15.31 4.46 7.95
CA TRP A 170 14.34 3.98 8.92
C TRP A 170 14.20 4.97 10.08
N PRO A 171 13.01 5.14 10.64
CA PRO A 171 12.85 5.94 11.84
C PRO A 171 13.49 5.26 13.05
N ASP A 172 13.87 6.06 14.04
CA ASP A 172 14.20 5.57 15.35
C ASP A 172 12.92 5.19 16.11
N GLY A 173 13.00 4.15 16.95
CA GLY A 173 11.89 3.72 17.79
C GLY A 173 11.16 2.46 17.32
N PRO A 174 10.13 2.05 18.08
CA PRO A 174 9.39 0.83 17.80
C PRO A 174 8.43 1.01 16.61
N ALA A 175 8.01 -0.13 16.04
CA ALA A 175 6.93 -0.17 15.08
C ALA A 175 5.62 0.32 15.68
N LEU A 176 4.78 0.91 14.85
CA LEU A 176 3.35 1.00 15.12
C LEU A 176 2.74 -0.40 14.93
N GLU A 177 2.26 -1.01 16.01
CA GLU A 177 1.60 -2.32 15.93
C GLU A 177 0.12 -2.14 15.64
N VAL A 178 -0.34 -2.72 14.54
CA VAL A 178 -1.73 -2.59 14.06
C VAL A 178 -2.34 -3.98 13.92
N PRO A 179 -3.34 -4.32 14.75
CA PRO A 179 -4.07 -5.57 14.58
C PRO A 179 -4.69 -5.64 13.18
N HIS A 180 -4.55 -6.77 12.52
CA HIS A 180 -5.13 -7.05 11.21
C HIS A 180 -6.28 -8.06 11.35
N PRO A 181 -7.29 -8.10 10.45
CA PRO A 181 -8.30 -9.15 10.44
C PRO A 181 -7.71 -10.55 10.55
N HIS A 182 -8.48 -11.49 11.08
CA HIS A 182 -8.09 -12.89 11.31
C HIS A 182 -6.94 -13.09 12.30
N GLY A 183 -6.73 -12.15 13.23
CA GLY A 183 -5.72 -12.27 14.29
C GLY A 183 -4.28 -12.04 13.84
N LEU A 184 -4.08 -11.53 12.62
CA LEU A 184 -2.77 -11.14 12.12
C LEU A 184 -2.34 -9.78 12.69
N LEU A 185 -1.08 -9.42 12.47
CA LEU A 185 -0.49 -8.17 12.91
C LEU A 185 0.24 -7.50 11.75
N GLU A 186 0.15 -6.18 11.66
CA GLU A 186 1.00 -5.36 10.79
C GLU A 186 1.94 -4.52 11.63
N ARG A 187 3.20 -4.38 11.18
CA ARG A 187 4.20 -3.49 11.78
C ARG A 187 4.42 -2.30 10.88
N GLY A 188 3.95 -1.13 11.35
CA GLY A 188 4.00 0.13 10.62
C GLY A 188 5.26 0.94 10.90
N TYR A 189 5.85 1.47 9.82
CA TYR A 189 6.97 2.41 9.86
C TYR A 189 6.81 3.47 8.77
N VAL A 190 7.35 4.64 9.02
CA VAL A 190 7.51 5.68 8.00
C VAL A 190 8.99 5.76 7.63
N LEU A 191 9.34 5.21 6.47
CA LEU A 191 10.69 5.26 5.94
C LEU A 191 10.84 6.51 5.06
N THR A 192 12.02 7.12 5.06
CA THR A 192 12.33 8.24 4.15
C THR A 192 13.25 7.75 3.04
N ARG A 193 12.91 8.08 1.79
CA ARG A 193 13.81 7.82 0.64
C ARG A 193 15.03 8.74 0.72
N ARG A 194 16.22 8.15 0.58
CA ARG A 194 17.49 8.88 0.50
C ARG A 194 17.76 9.46 -0.88
#